data_5f1e84d149f54c0bbdd671e8a33ab379
#
_entry.id   5f1e84d149f54c0bbdd671e8a33ab379
#
_cell.length_a   1.000
_cell.length_b   1.000
_cell.length_c   1.000
_cell.angle_alpha   90.00
_cell.angle_beta   90.00
_cell.angle_gamma   90.00
#
_symmetry.space_group_name_H-M   'P 1'
#
loop_
_entity.id
_entity.type
_entity.pdbx_description
1 polymer ?
#
loop_
_entity_poly.entity_id
_entity_poly.type
_entity_poly.pdbx_seq_one_letter_code
_entity_poly.pdbx_strand_id
1 'polypeptide(L)'
;ITTKRGKGGGTWAHLYILLDAAARLDPQFKHKMYKTFVEGKLLQWRDDGGDEFINLNIAIDAYLPERDGMDNVNVFIYVAKQLKAKILSPYDTWNTASLPQLEKRARLEKDLCNYLRLGMIRNYDHLKEVIAKI
;
A
#
# COMPACT_ATOMS: atom_id res chain seq x y z
N ILE A 1 -9.47 18.23 -26.19
CA ILE A 1 -8.60 18.14 -27.38
C ILE A 1 -8.29 19.58 -27.82
N THR A 2 -7.01 19.85 -27.98
CA THR A 2 -6.53 21.18 -28.43
C THR A 2 -5.78 21.02 -29.75
N THR A 3 -6.08 21.86 -30.73
CA THR A 3 -5.44 21.83 -32.05
C THR A 3 -4.73 23.16 -32.32
N LYS A 4 -3.47 23.08 -32.77
CA LYS A 4 -2.67 24.22 -33.17
C LYS A 4 -2.29 24.08 -34.65
N ARG A 5 -2.57 25.10 -35.46
CA ARG A 5 -2.21 25.16 -36.91
C ARG A 5 -0.87 25.86 -37.12
N GLY A 6 -0.19 25.51 -38.21
CA GLY A 6 1.08 26.12 -38.66
C GLY A 6 2.31 25.26 -38.36
N LYS A 7 3.51 25.83 -38.64
CA LYS A 7 4.79 25.14 -38.38
C LYS A 7 4.93 24.85 -36.89
N GLY A 8 5.06 23.59 -36.53
CA GLY A 8 5.03 23.11 -35.15
C GLY A 8 3.62 22.92 -34.56
N GLY A 9 2.57 22.97 -35.40
CA GLY A 9 1.20 22.67 -35.02
C GLY A 9 0.95 21.17 -34.85
N GLY A 10 -0.13 20.83 -34.18
CA GLY A 10 -0.57 19.46 -33.94
C GLY A 10 -1.84 19.44 -33.13
N THR A 11 -2.35 18.24 -32.90
CA THR A 11 -3.49 17.98 -32.03
C THR A 11 -3.00 17.48 -30.70
N TRP A 12 -3.41 18.12 -29.60
CA TRP A 12 -3.09 17.78 -28.26
C TRP A 12 -4.33 17.23 -27.57
N ALA A 13 -4.21 16.11 -26.90
CA ALA A 13 -5.30 15.49 -26.16
C ALA A 13 -4.83 15.05 -24.78
N HIS A 14 -5.78 14.99 -23.84
CA HIS A 14 -5.50 14.43 -22.54
C HIS A 14 -5.06 12.97 -22.68
N LEU A 15 -4.10 12.54 -21.84
CA LEU A 15 -3.51 11.19 -21.88
C LEU A 15 -4.56 10.08 -21.96
N TYR A 16 -5.64 10.16 -21.17
CA TYR A 16 -6.70 9.15 -21.17
C TYR A 16 -7.44 9.06 -22.50
N ILE A 17 -7.64 10.18 -23.20
CA ILE A 17 -8.25 10.20 -24.53
C ILE A 17 -7.34 9.54 -25.56
N LEU A 18 -6.05 9.80 -25.49
CA LEU A 18 -5.05 9.18 -26.38
C LEU A 18 -4.97 7.66 -26.16
N LEU A 19 -4.95 7.22 -24.88
CA LEU A 19 -4.91 5.81 -24.53
C LEU A 19 -6.18 5.07 -24.96
N ASP A 20 -7.36 5.70 -24.79
CA ASP A 20 -8.63 5.14 -25.24
C ASP A 20 -8.69 4.99 -26.77
N ALA A 21 -8.26 6.01 -27.49
CA ALA A 21 -8.18 5.97 -28.95
C ALA A 21 -7.23 4.88 -29.44
N ALA A 22 -6.03 4.79 -28.88
CA ALA A 22 -5.05 3.76 -29.22
C ALA A 22 -5.56 2.35 -28.90
N ALA A 23 -6.24 2.16 -27.79
CA ALA A 23 -6.82 0.89 -27.39
C ALA A 23 -7.96 0.40 -28.31
N ARG A 24 -8.71 1.33 -28.92
CA ARG A 24 -9.73 1.01 -29.93
C ARG A 24 -9.13 0.54 -31.26
N LEU A 25 -7.96 1.04 -31.61
CA LEU A 25 -7.27 0.71 -32.84
C LEU A 25 -6.55 -0.63 -32.77
N ASP A 26 -6.03 -1.01 -31.59
CA ASP A 26 -5.25 -2.24 -31.39
C ASP A 26 -5.64 -2.92 -30.07
N PRO A 27 -6.38 -4.06 -30.14
CA PRO A 27 -6.73 -4.83 -28.95
C PRO A 27 -5.53 -5.41 -28.18
N GLN A 28 -4.43 -5.74 -28.84
CA GLN A 28 -3.20 -6.20 -28.19
C GLN A 28 -2.52 -5.06 -27.42
N PHE A 29 -2.54 -3.87 -27.96
CA PHE A 29 -2.08 -2.66 -27.27
C PHE A 29 -2.92 -2.39 -26.03
N LYS A 30 -4.25 -2.51 -26.11
CA LYS A 30 -5.16 -2.38 -24.97
C LYS A 30 -4.81 -3.34 -23.86
N HIS A 31 -4.57 -4.61 -24.18
CA HIS A 31 -4.17 -5.63 -23.20
C HIS A 31 -2.83 -5.29 -22.53
N LYS A 32 -1.81 -4.92 -23.29
CA LYS A 32 -0.51 -4.50 -22.78
C LYS A 32 -0.62 -3.27 -21.87
N MET A 33 -1.41 -2.29 -22.28
CA MET A 33 -1.64 -1.06 -21.51
C MET A 33 -2.27 -1.36 -20.14
N TYR A 34 -3.32 -2.17 -20.10
CA TYR A 34 -3.97 -2.56 -18.85
C TYR A 34 -3.05 -3.39 -17.97
N LYS A 35 -2.31 -4.32 -18.54
CA LYS A 35 -1.33 -5.12 -17.79
C LYS A 35 -0.26 -4.23 -17.15
N THR A 36 0.33 -3.31 -17.92
CA THR A 36 1.34 -2.36 -17.41
C THR A 36 0.77 -1.47 -16.31
N PHE A 37 -0.47 -0.99 -16.46
CA PHE A 37 -1.13 -0.18 -15.45
C PHE A 37 -1.36 -0.96 -14.14
N VAL A 38 -1.86 -2.19 -14.22
CA VAL A 38 -2.11 -3.04 -13.05
C VAL A 38 -0.79 -3.40 -12.36
N GLU A 39 0.24 -3.79 -13.11
CA GLU A 39 1.57 -4.08 -12.56
C GLU A 39 2.18 -2.85 -11.87
N GLY A 40 2.07 -1.67 -12.47
CA GLY A 40 2.53 -0.43 -11.88
C GLY A 40 1.82 -0.09 -10.56
N LYS A 41 0.51 -0.30 -10.50
CA LYS A 41 -0.27 -0.14 -9.26
C LYS A 41 0.12 -1.15 -8.18
N LEU A 42 0.34 -2.40 -8.55
CA LEU A 42 0.80 -3.43 -7.60
C LEU A 42 2.15 -3.08 -7.00
N LEU A 43 3.11 -2.62 -7.80
CA LEU A 43 4.42 -2.19 -7.32
C LEU A 43 4.29 -0.98 -6.39
N GLN A 44 3.52 0.02 -6.77
CA GLN A 44 3.26 1.19 -5.92
C GLN A 44 2.72 0.79 -4.55
N TRP A 45 1.68 -0.04 -4.49
CA TRP A 45 1.10 -0.47 -3.22
C TRP A 45 2.02 -1.38 -2.39
N ARG A 46 2.95 -2.10 -3.02
CA ARG A 46 4.00 -2.82 -2.29
C ARG A 46 4.98 -1.88 -1.62
N ASP A 47 5.40 -0.85 -2.34
CA ASP A 47 6.32 0.17 -1.83
C ASP A 47 5.65 0.97 -0.70
N ASP A 48 4.43 1.45 -0.92
CA ASP A 48 3.64 2.18 0.09
C ASP A 48 3.45 1.34 1.36
N GLY A 49 3.12 0.04 1.24
CA GLY A 49 3.01 -0.86 2.39
C GLY A 49 4.34 -1.08 3.10
N GLY A 50 5.45 -1.13 2.37
CA GLY A 50 6.79 -1.20 2.97
C GLY A 50 7.11 0.05 3.79
N ASP A 51 6.86 1.22 3.25
CA ASP A 51 7.12 2.50 3.90
C ASP A 51 6.22 2.71 5.12
N GLU A 52 4.93 2.38 5.02
CA GLU A 52 4.01 2.47 6.17
C GLU A 52 4.39 1.50 7.28
N PHE A 53 4.93 0.33 6.97
CA PHE A 53 5.44 -0.60 7.98
C PHE A 53 6.66 -0.04 8.72
N ILE A 54 7.56 0.64 8.04
CA ILE A 54 8.69 1.34 8.66
C ILE A 54 8.18 2.44 9.58
N ASN A 55 7.23 3.24 9.12
CA ASN A 55 6.60 4.30 9.92
C ASN A 55 5.90 3.74 11.16
N LEU A 56 5.22 2.60 11.04
CA LEU A 56 4.58 1.92 12.15
C LEU A 56 5.60 1.46 13.20
N ASN A 57 6.72 0.87 12.77
CA ASN A 57 7.78 0.45 13.69
C ASN A 57 8.40 1.62 14.43
N ILE A 58 8.64 2.74 13.75
CA ILE A 58 9.11 3.98 14.37
C ILE A 58 8.08 4.49 15.40
N ALA A 59 6.80 4.44 15.10
CA ALA A 59 5.75 4.86 16.03
C ALA A 59 5.65 3.93 17.25
N ILE A 60 5.80 2.62 17.07
CA ILE A 60 5.85 1.66 18.18
C ILE A 60 7.01 1.98 19.11
N ASP A 61 8.18 2.24 18.56
CA ASP A 61 9.39 2.58 19.31
C ASP A 61 9.23 3.90 20.11
N ALA A 62 8.63 4.91 19.49
CA ALA A 62 8.49 6.22 20.05
C ALA A 62 7.37 6.34 21.09
N TYR A 63 6.27 5.63 20.93
CA TYR A 63 5.04 5.86 21.71
C TYR A 63 4.65 4.70 22.64
N LEU A 64 5.21 3.52 22.49
CA LEU A 64 4.99 2.44 23.45
C LEU A 64 6.13 2.42 24.49
N PRO A 65 5.79 2.38 25.78
CA PRO A 65 6.79 2.26 26.83
C PRO A 65 7.57 0.95 26.73
N GLU A 66 8.77 0.93 27.29
CA GLU A 66 9.58 -0.28 27.42
C GLU A 66 8.78 -1.39 28.09
N ARG A 67 9.00 -2.61 27.61
CA ARG A 67 8.27 -3.81 28.02
C ARG A 67 9.19 -4.72 28.79
N ASP A 68 8.70 -5.23 29.88
CA ASP A 68 9.44 -6.17 30.69
C ASP A 68 9.88 -7.38 29.87
N GLY A 69 11.18 -7.46 29.58
CA GLY A 69 11.84 -8.61 28.95
C GLY A 69 11.62 -8.79 27.43
N MET A 70 10.95 -7.87 26.75
CA MET A 70 10.81 -7.90 25.28
C MET A 70 11.52 -6.72 24.62
N ASP A 71 12.39 -7.00 23.67
CA ASP A 71 12.94 -5.96 22.80
C ASP A 71 11.91 -5.56 21.71
N ASN A 72 12.12 -4.39 21.13
CA ASN A 72 11.22 -3.84 20.11
C ASN A 72 11.20 -4.71 18.84
N VAL A 73 12.28 -5.41 18.52
CA VAL A 73 12.36 -6.29 17.35
C VAL A 73 11.33 -7.42 17.43
N ASN A 74 11.15 -8.04 18.60
CA ASN A 74 10.15 -9.08 18.79
C ASN A 74 8.73 -8.56 18.59
N VAL A 75 8.47 -7.32 18.98
CA VAL A 75 7.17 -6.67 18.73
C VAL A 75 6.93 -6.39 17.26
N PHE A 76 7.92 -5.88 16.56
CA PHE A 76 7.81 -5.64 15.11
C PHE A 76 7.52 -6.95 14.37
N ILE A 77 8.20 -8.04 14.72
CA ILE A 77 7.95 -9.38 14.16
C ILE A 77 6.52 -9.84 14.47
N TYR A 78 6.07 -9.66 15.71
CA TYR A 78 4.71 -10.03 16.12
C TYR A 78 3.67 -9.26 15.29
N VAL A 79 3.77 -7.93 15.23
CA VAL A 79 2.84 -7.08 14.48
C VAL A 79 2.82 -7.48 13.00
N ALA A 80 3.98 -7.66 12.39
CA ALA A 80 4.10 -8.07 11.00
C ALA A 80 3.39 -9.41 10.73
N LYS A 81 3.57 -10.41 11.60
CA LYS A 81 2.91 -11.71 11.50
C LYS A 81 1.40 -11.61 11.64
N GLN A 82 0.92 -10.81 12.59
CA GLN A 82 -0.51 -10.64 12.82
C GLN A 82 -1.21 -9.93 11.65
N LEU A 83 -0.62 -8.84 11.14
CA LEU A 83 -1.15 -8.14 9.97
C LEU A 83 -1.15 -9.04 8.73
N LYS A 84 -0.07 -9.78 8.52
CA LYS A 84 -0.01 -10.76 7.42
C LYS A 84 -1.12 -11.80 7.53
N ALA A 85 -1.31 -12.39 8.70
CA ALA A 85 -2.33 -13.42 8.92
C ALA A 85 -3.76 -12.92 8.71
N LYS A 86 -4.02 -11.63 8.92
CA LYS A 86 -5.34 -11.01 8.69
C LYS A 86 -5.64 -10.68 7.23
N ILE A 87 -4.62 -10.54 6.42
CA ILE A 87 -4.74 -10.04 5.04
C ILE A 87 -4.52 -11.16 4.03
N LEU A 88 -3.56 -12.03 4.29
CA LEU A 88 -3.13 -13.08 3.37
C LEU A 88 -3.53 -14.47 3.86
N SER A 89 -3.70 -15.39 2.91
CA SER A 89 -3.77 -16.82 3.21
C SER A 89 -2.42 -17.34 3.72
N PRO A 90 -2.39 -18.45 4.47
CA PRO A 90 -1.15 -18.99 5.07
C PRO A 90 -0.03 -19.27 4.08
N TYR A 91 -0.36 -19.54 2.82
CA TYR A 91 0.58 -19.88 1.76
C TYR A 91 1.00 -18.69 0.90
N ASP A 92 0.35 -17.53 1.07
CA ASP A 92 0.63 -16.34 0.29
C ASP A 92 1.74 -15.50 0.90
N THR A 93 2.39 -14.73 0.04
CA THR A 93 3.41 -13.74 0.41
C THR A 93 2.98 -12.34 -0.06
N TRP A 94 3.65 -11.30 0.41
CA TRP A 94 3.39 -9.96 -0.11
C TRP A 94 3.70 -9.82 -1.61
N ASN A 95 4.59 -10.65 -2.14
CA ASN A 95 4.89 -10.69 -3.58
C ASN A 95 3.76 -11.31 -4.41
N THR A 96 2.95 -12.18 -3.82
CA THR A 96 1.78 -12.79 -4.48
C THR A 96 0.47 -12.11 -4.11
N ALA A 97 0.50 -11.10 -3.25
CA ALA A 97 -0.68 -10.37 -2.79
C ALA A 97 -1.39 -9.64 -3.93
N SER A 98 -2.73 -9.66 -3.89
CA SER A 98 -3.57 -8.89 -4.81
C SER A 98 -3.55 -7.41 -4.48
N LEU A 99 -3.96 -6.57 -5.43
CA LEU A 99 -4.08 -5.12 -5.23
C LEU A 99 -4.93 -4.74 -4.01
N PRO A 100 -6.15 -5.30 -3.79
CA PRO A 100 -6.94 -5.02 -2.59
C PRO A 100 -6.24 -5.42 -1.28
N GLN A 101 -5.48 -6.51 -1.28
CA GLN A 101 -4.72 -6.95 -0.09
C GLN A 101 -3.59 -6.00 0.25
N LEU A 102 -2.85 -5.52 -0.75
CA LEU A 102 -1.78 -4.54 -0.56
C LEU A 102 -2.34 -3.19 -0.09
N GLU A 103 -3.45 -2.73 -0.65
CA GLU A 103 -4.15 -1.53 -0.22
C GLU A 103 -4.63 -1.64 1.24
N LYS A 104 -5.22 -2.78 1.60
CA LYS A 104 -5.63 -3.06 2.98
C LYS A 104 -4.44 -3.03 3.94
N ARG A 105 -3.29 -3.59 3.55
CA ARG A 105 -2.06 -3.54 4.33
C ARG A 105 -1.66 -2.10 4.64
N ALA A 106 -1.47 -1.29 3.61
CA ALA A 106 -1.04 0.10 3.77
C ALA A 106 -2.00 0.91 4.67
N ARG A 107 -3.30 0.71 4.52
CA ARG A 107 -4.32 1.37 5.36
C ARG A 107 -4.22 0.94 6.82
N LEU A 108 -4.13 -0.36 7.10
CA LEU A 108 -4.03 -0.87 8.49
C LEU A 108 -2.76 -0.41 9.19
N GLU A 109 -1.62 -0.45 8.50
CA GLU A 109 -0.35 0.04 9.03
C GLU A 109 -0.41 1.54 9.36
N LYS A 110 -0.99 2.33 8.47
CA LYS A 110 -1.20 3.77 8.66
C LYS A 110 -2.16 4.08 9.81
N ASP A 111 -3.26 3.36 9.91
CA ASP A 111 -4.24 3.54 10.98
C ASP A 111 -3.64 3.21 12.34
N LEU A 112 -2.90 2.11 12.46
CA LEU A 112 -2.18 1.76 13.69
C LEU A 112 -1.14 2.82 14.07
N CYS A 113 -0.40 3.33 13.10
CA CYS A 113 0.55 4.41 13.31
C CYS A 113 -0.14 5.67 13.86
N ASN A 114 -1.28 6.04 13.30
CA ASN A 114 -2.07 7.18 13.77
C ASN A 114 -2.64 6.94 15.18
N TYR A 115 -3.14 5.76 15.49
CA TYR A 115 -3.65 5.41 16.82
C TYR A 115 -2.55 5.49 17.89
N LEU A 116 -1.33 5.07 17.56
CA LEU A 116 -0.17 5.23 18.44
C LEU A 116 0.16 6.71 18.68
N ARG A 117 0.23 7.50 17.61
CA ARG A 117 0.55 8.95 17.70
C ARG A 117 -0.50 9.74 18.47
N LEU A 118 -1.77 9.37 18.36
CA LEU A 118 -2.88 10.00 19.08
C LEU A 118 -3.02 9.50 20.54
N GLY A 119 -2.17 8.57 20.98
CA GLY A 119 -2.23 8.00 22.32
C GLY A 119 -3.43 7.08 22.57
N MET A 120 -4.09 6.61 21.51
CA MET A 120 -5.22 5.69 21.59
C MET A 120 -4.77 4.27 21.97
N ILE A 121 -3.53 3.91 21.65
CA ILE A 121 -2.90 2.67 22.06
C ILE A 121 -1.91 2.99 23.19
N ARG A 122 -2.18 2.47 24.39
CA ARG A 122 -1.46 2.85 25.61
C ARG A 122 -0.28 1.96 25.96
N ASN A 123 -0.35 0.69 25.59
CA ASN A 123 0.66 -0.32 25.91
C ASN A 123 0.61 -1.46 24.91
N TYR A 124 1.54 -2.40 25.02
CA TYR A 124 1.65 -3.53 24.12
C TYR A 124 0.44 -4.48 24.16
N ASP A 125 -0.13 -4.72 25.31
CA ASP A 125 -1.33 -5.56 25.42
C ASP A 125 -2.53 -4.93 24.74
N HIS A 126 -2.69 -3.63 24.89
CA HIS A 126 -3.72 -2.88 24.16
C HIS A 126 -3.47 -2.90 22.64
N LEU A 127 -2.22 -2.83 22.19
CA LEU A 127 -1.87 -2.99 20.77
C LEU A 127 -2.33 -4.36 20.23
N LYS A 128 -2.08 -5.44 20.98
CA LYS A 128 -2.56 -6.78 20.60
C LYS A 128 -4.09 -6.84 20.49
N GLU A 129 -4.81 -6.26 21.43
CA GLU A 129 -6.28 -6.21 21.40
C GLU A 129 -6.80 -5.44 20.18
N VAL A 130 -6.20 -4.30 19.87
CA VAL A 130 -6.57 -3.49 18.70
C VAL A 130 -6.31 -4.28 17.44
N ILE A 131 -5.14 -4.90 17.29
CA ILE A 131 -4.83 -5.75 16.12
C ILE A 131 -5.81 -6.93 16.03
N ALA A 132 -6.23 -7.51 17.12
CA ALA A 132 -7.19 -8.61 17.09
C ALA A 132 -8.58 -8.17 16.60
N LYS A 133 -8.97 -6.94 16.84
CA LYS A 133 -10.30 -6.39 16.50
C LYS A 133 -10.40 -5.80 15.09
N ILE A 134 -9.31 -5.35 14.51
CA ILE A 134 -9.28 -4.85 13.13
C ILE A 134 -9.19 -6.00 12.10
#